data_cfdc735af5b9ea0345cdf25d732bd988
#
_entry.id   cfdc735af5b9ea0345cdf25d732bd988
#
_cell.length_a   1.000
_cell.length_b   1.000
_cell.length_c   1.000
_cell.angle_alpha   90.00
_cell.angle_beta   90.00
_cell.angle_gamma   90.00
#
_symmetry.space_group_name_H-M   'P 1'
#
loop_
_entity.id
_entity.type
_entity.pdbx_description
1 polymer ?
#
loop_
_entity_poly.entity_id
_entity_poly.type
_entity_poly.pdbx_seq_one_letter_code
_entity_poly.pdbx_strand_id
1 'polypeptide(L)'
;MKNLILTVIAVCSLNTIQAQEISYKKWVKEAPRLEDSFFTTPKAKEVAETVLLYQQPTGGWPKNINFFQTPDNKEKALEIKNDVNASTIDNGATTTEIIYLSRLYNATHDETYKEAAIRGLDYLFEAQYENGGWPQFYPRPKGYYVQITYNDNAMINVMNLLRDVSNGKSLFTYLPESTRQKAQKAIDKGVECILKTQVKQHGKLTVWCAQHDRETFAPAKARAYELPSLSGAESANIVIYLMQLPNPSAEVIQSIESAVKWFKDSEIKGIKIESFINKDGKKDRRVAPVSYTHLRAH
;
A
#
# COMPACT_ATOMS: atom_id res chain seq x y z
N MET A 1 36.83 13.84 22.79
CA MET A 1 36.84 12.86 21.68
C MET A 1 35.65 11.89 21.72
N LYS A 2 35.22 11.31 22.86
CA LYS A 2 34.08 10.38 22.92
C LYS A 2 32.75 10.99 22.45
N ASN A 3 32.48 12.26 22.76
CA ASN A 3 31.19 12.91 22.38
C ASN A 3 31.13 13.25 20.87
N LEU A 4 32.30 13.47 20.22
CA LEU A 4 32.33 13.75 18.79
C LEU A 4 32.02 12.49 17.96
N ILE A 5 32.51 11.33 18.43
CA ILE A 5 32.25 10.02 17.77
C ILE A 5 30.76 9.63 17.86
N LEU A 6 30.12 9.87 19.01
CA LEU A 6 28.68 9.59 19.16
C LEU A 6 27.81 10.48 18.24
N THR A 7 28.18 11.75 18.09
CA THR A 7 27.46 12.70 17.21
C THR A 7 27.61 12.31 15.74
N VAL A 8 28.80 11.89 15.32
CA VAL A 8 29.07 11.46 13.94
C VAL A 8 28.29 10.16 13.61
N ILE A 9 28.25 9.19 14.54
CA ILE A 9 27.49 7.94 14.34
C ILE A 9 25.98 8.21 14.26
N ALA A 10 25.44 9.09 15.11
CA ALA A 10 24.02 9.47 15.07
C ALA A 10 23.64 10.22 13.79
N VAL A 11 24.51 11.11 13.29
CA VAL A 11 24.28 11.83 12.02
C VAL A 11 24.40 10.90 10.82
N CYS A 12 25.35 9.97 10.82
CA CYS A 12 25.46 8.98 9.75
C CYS A 12 24.27 8.02 9.71
N SER A 13 23.77 7.58 10.88
CA SER A 13 22.60 6.69 10.94
C SER A 13 21.30 7.40 10.52
N LEU A 14 21.11 8.66 10.88
CA LEU A 14 19.96 9.46 10.43
C LEU A 14 19.99 9.72 8.92
N ASN A 15 21.16 10.01 8.35
CA ASN A 15 21.31 10.21 6.90
C ASN A 15 21.07 8.91 6.11
N THR A 16 21.50 7.76 6.62
CA THR A 16 21.25 6.47 5.96
C THR A 16 19.78 6.08 6.01
N ILE A 17 19.09 6.29 7.13
CA ILE A 17 17.64 6.04 7.26
C ILE A 17 16.86 6.95 6.30
N GLN A 18 17.21 8.24 6.23
CA GLN A 18 16.53 9.18 5.33
C GLN A 18 16.81 8.89 3.85
N ALA A 19 18.02 8.50 3.48
CA ALA A 19 18.38 8.09 2.13
C ALA A 19 17.65 6.80 1.73
N GLN A 20 17.53 5.83 2.64
CA GLN A 20 16.78 4.59 2.41
C GLN A 20 15.29 4.85 2.27
N GLU A 21 14.71 5.76 3.05
CA GLU A 21 13.30 6.15 2.95
C GLU A 21 12.97 6.87 1.63
N ILE A 22 13.85 7.70 1.13
CA ILE A 22 13.70 8.34 -0.18
C ILE A 22 13.85 7.32 -1.31
N SER A 23 14.70 6.31 -1.14
CA SER A 23 15.04 5.33 -2.16
C SER A 23 13.89 4.37 -2.48
N TYR A 24 13.19 3.81 -1.47
CA TYR A 24 12.09 2.87 -1.75
C TYR A 24 10.83 3.57 -2.31
N LYS A 25 10.58 4.82 -1.89
CA LYS A 25 9.47 5.62 -2.44
C LYS A 25 9.60 5.82 -3.94
N LYS A 26 10.83 5.81 -4.46
CA LYS A 26 11.10 5.84 -5.88
C LYS A 26 10.53 4.60 -6.57
N TRP A 27 10.79 3.39 -6.05
CA TRP A 27 10.28 2.15 -6.60
C TRP A 27 8.75 2.15 -6.71
N VAL A 28 8.05 2.28 -5.59
CA VAL A 28 6.58 2.21 -5.54
C VAL A 28 5.91 3.31 -6.38
N LYS A 29 6.56 4.47 -6.51
CA LYS A 29 6.05 5.59 -7.30
C LYS A 29 6.29 5.44 -8.80
N GLU A 30 7.46 4.94 -9.20
CA GLU A 30 7.92 4.95 -10.59
C GLU A 30 7.62 3.62 -11.31
N ALA A 31 7.77 2.46 -10.64
CA ALA A 31 7.58 1.17 -11.28
C ALA A 31 6.19 1.00 -11.95
N PRO A 32 5.07 1.43 -11.33
CA PRO A 32 3.76 1.34 -11.99
C PRO A 32 3.61 2.27 -13.20
N ARG A 33 4.46 3.28 -13.33
CA ARG A 33 4.40 4.32 -14.39
C ARG A 33 5.39 4.10 -15.52
N LEU A 34 6.20 3.04 -15.45
CA LEU A 34 7.12 2.71 -16.54
C LEU A 34 6.33 2.46 -17.83
N GLU A 35 6.87 2.95 -18.94
CA GLU A 35 6.29 2.68 -20.26
C GLU A 35 6.47 1.22 -20.66
N ASP A 36 5.58 0.68 -21.48
CA ASP A 36 5.65 -0.74 -21.89
C ASP A 36 6.95 -1.07 -22.63
N SER A 37 7.51 -0.11 -23.37
CA SER A 37 8.81 -0.24 -24.03
C SER A 37 9.98 -0.51 -23.06
N PHE A 38 9.87 -0.07 -21.81
CA PHE A 38 10.89 -0.36 -20.79
C PHE A 38 11.04 -1.88 -20.57
N PHE A 39 9.94 -2.63 -20.59
CA PHE A 39 9.93 -4.07 -20.25
C PHE A 39 10.57 -4.94 -21.32
N THR A 40 10.93 -4.40 -22.49
CA THR A 40 11.71 -5.10 -23.51
C THR A 40 13.22 -4.84 -23.39
N THR A 41 13.66 -4.03 -22.44
CA THR A 41 15.07 -3.64 -22.28
C THR A 41 15.84 -4.61 -21.37
N PRO A 42 17.19 -4.70 -21.54
CA PRO A 42 18.04 -5.43 -20.59
C PRO A 42 17.91 -4.91 -19.15
N LYS A 43 17.69 -3.59 -18.97
CA LYS A 43 17.52 -3.00 -17.65
C LYS A 43 16.29 -3.51 -16.90
N ALA A 44 15.20 -3.78 -17.59
CA ALA A 44 14.02 -4.39 -16.99
C ALA A 44 14.31 -5.77 -16.40
N LYS A 45 15.13 -6.58 -17.09
CA LYS A 45 15.56 -7.90 -16.59
C LYS A 45 16.48 -7.78 -15.37
N GLU A 46 17.44 -6.85 -15.38
CA GLU A 46 18.31 -6.57 -14.22
C GLU A 46 17.49 -6.17 -12.97
N VAL A 47 16.48 -5.33 -13.15
CA VAL A 47 15.56 -4.95 -12.07
C VAL A 47 14.78 -6.18 -11.59
N ALA A 48 14.29 -7.03 -12.50
CA ALA A 48 13.57 -8.25 -12.13
C ALA A 48 14.43 -9.23 -11.33
N GLU A 49 15.71 -9.36 -11.65
CA GLU A 49 16.64 -10.19 -10.86
C GLU A 49 16.68 -9.73 -9.39
N THR A 50 16.68 -8.40 -9.18
CA THR A 50 16.60 -7.85 -7.83
C THR A 50 15.23 -8.12 -7.18
N VAL A 51 14.13 -7.97 -7.92
CA VAL A 51 12.79 -8.31 -7.43
C VAL A 51 12.70 -9.77 -7.00
N LEU A 52 13.17 -10.69 -7.84
CA LEU A 52 13.20 -12.13 -7.55
C LEU A 52 14.12 -12.50 -6.38
N LEU A 53 15.25 -11.78 -6.24
CA LEU A 53 16.18 -11.99 -5.13
C LEU A 53 15.50 -11.75 -3.77
N TYR A 54 14.59 -10.79 -3.67
CA TYR A 54 13.90 -10.46 -2.42
C TYR A 54 12.56 -11.16 -2.24
N GLN A 55 12.07 -11.94 -3.21
CA GLN A 55 10.85 -12.73 -3.01
C GLN A 55 11.04 -13.75 -1.90
N GLN A 56 10.22 -13.67 -0.87
CA GLN A 56 10.33 -14.51 0.31
C GLN A 56 9.70 -15.89 0.10
N PRO A 57 10.02 -16.89 0.95
CA PRO A 57 9.44 -18.24 0.85
C PRO A 57 7.91 -18.25 0.92
N THR A 58 7.29 -17.25 1.55
CA THR A 58 5.84 -17.04 1.60
C THR A 58 5.24 -16.64 0.25
N GLY A 59 6.07 -16.23 -0.71
CA GLY A 59 5.64 -15.65 -1.99
C GLY A 59 5.55 -14.12 -2.01
N GLY A 60 5.44 -13.47 -0.85
CA GLY A 60 5.40 -12.01 -0.74
C GLY A 60 6.77 -11.35 -0.78
N TRP A 61 6.79 -10.04 -0.61
CA TRP A 61 8.01 -9.22 -0.56
C TRP A 61 8.08 -8.36 0.69
N PRO A 62 9.31 -8.02 1.12
CA PRO A 62 9.54 -7.06 2.19
C PRO A 62 9.29 -5.63 1.70
N LYS A 63 8.93 -4.73 2.62
CA LYS A 63 8.79 -3.31 2.31
C LYS A 63 10.12 -2.56 2.31
N ASN A 64 10.10 -1.35 1.75
CA ASN A 64 11.21 -0.38 1.82
C ASN A 64 12.46 -0.80 1.04
N ILE A 65 12.31 -1.60 -0.01
CA ILE A 65 13.36 -1.94 -0.95
C ILE A 65 13.23 -1.08 -2.21
N ASN A 66 14.34 -0.56 -2.71
CA ASN A 66 14.41 0.06 -4.03
C ASN A 66 14.97 -0.93 -5.04
N PHE A 67 14.09 -1.62 -5.73
CA PHE A 67 14.48 -2.67 -6.69
C PHE A 67 15.15 -2.14 -7.96
N PHE A 68 15.15 -0.83 -8.21
CA PHE A 68 15.95 -0.24 -9.30
C PHE A 68 17.46 -0.30 -9.03
N GLN A 69 17.87 -0.67 -7.83
CA GLN A 69 19.25 -0.77 -7.40
C GLN A 69 19.58 -2.21 -7.00
N THR A 70 20.64 -2.75 -7.58
CA THR A 70 21.21 -4.01 -7.13
C THR A 70 21.71 -3.86 -5.69
N PRO A 71 21.45 -4.83 -4.79
CA PRO A 71 21.89 -4.72 -3.42
C PRO A 71 23.42 -4.72 -3.30
N ASP A 72 23.95 -3.77 -2.54
CA ASP A 72 25.39 -3.66 -2.28
C ASP A 72 25.92 -4.86 -1.46
N ASN A 73 25.07 -5.50 -0.68
CA ASN A 73 25.38 -6.66 0.13
C ASN A 73 24.37 -7.79 -0.13
N LYS A 74 24.81 -8.82 -0.86
CA LYS A 74 23.98 -9.98 -1.20
C LYS A 74 23.62 -10.85 0.01
N GLU A 75 24.51 -10.96 1.00
CA GLU A 75 24.25 -11.75 2.22
C GLU A 75 23.09 -11.13 3.00
N LYS A 76 23.12 -9.83 3.19
CA LYS A 76 22.01 -9.09 3.82
C LYS A 76 20.70 -9.20 3.02
N ALA A 77 20.75 -9.19 1.71
CA ALA A 77 19.57 -9.39 0.87
C ALA A 77 18.99 -10.80 1.07
N LEU A 78 19.84 -11.83 1.20
CA LEU A 78 19.42 -13.20 1.49
C LEU A 78 18.88 -13.36 2.93
N GLU A 79 19.43 -12.65 3.92
CA GLU A 79 18.86 -12.62 5.27
C GLU A 79 17.42 -12.07 5.24
N ILE A 80 17.20 -10.95 4.54
CA ILE A 80 15.87 -10.36 4.36
C ILE A 80 14.94 -11.33 3.62
N LYS A 81 15.41 -11.97 2.54
CA LYS A 81 14.64 -12.97 1.80
C LYS A 81 14.17 -14.12 2.68
N ASN A 82 15.01 -14.59 3.58
CA ASN A 82 14.74 -15.76 4.43
C ASN A 82 13.93 -15.43 5.68
N ASP A 83 13.70 -14.16 5.99
CA ASP A 83 12.80 -13.75 7.08
C ASP A 83 11.33 -13.91 6.67
N VAL A 84 10.78 -15.07 6.94
CA VAL A 84 9.38 -15.42 6.63
C VAL A 84 8.35 -14.45 7.26
N ASN A 85 8.74 -13.65 8.26
CA ASN A 85 7.88 -12.66 8.90
C ASN A 85 7.97 -11.26 8.27
N ALA A 86 8.78 -11.08 7.24
CA ALA A 86 8.99 -9.77 6.62
C ALA A 86 8.09 -9.51 5.42
N SER A 87 7.36 -10.52 4.91
CA SER A 87 6.38 -10.34 3.83
C SER A 87 5.25 -9.42 4.25
N THR A 88 4.91 -8.46 3.39
CA THR A 88 3.97 -7.40 3.77
C THR A 88 3.21 -6.83 2.57
N ILE A 89 2.07 -6.19 2.86
CA ILE A 89 1.32 -5.37 1.90
C ILE A 89 1.52 -3.86 2.16
N ASP A 90 2.35 -3.52 3.15
CA ASP A 90 2.60 -2.15 3.56
C ASP A 90 3.44 -1.38 2.53
N ASN A 91 3.21 -0.06 2.41
CA ASN A 91 3.93 0.82 1.47
C ASN A 91 3.92 0.31 0.01
N GLY A 92 2.86 -0.39 -0.42
CA GLY A 92 2.74 -0.92 -1.78
C GLY A 92 3.62 -2.15 -2.07
N ALA A 93 4.29 -2.71 -1.06
CA ALA A 93 5.03 -3.96 -1.20
C ALA A 93 4.10 -5.11 -1.61
N THR A 94 4.64 -6.12 -2.23
CA THR A 94 3.99 -7.29 -2.84
C THR A 94 3.11 -6.91 -4.05
N THR A 95 2.25 -5.89 -3.94
CA THR A 95 1.38 -5.48 -5.05
C THR A 95 2.17 -4.88 -6.22
N THR A 96 3.17 -4.03 -5.93
CA THR A 96 4.01 -3.41 -6.97
C THR A 96 4.87 -4.45 -7.69
N GLU A 97 5.43 -5.40 -6.95
CA GLU A 97 6.29 -6.45 -7.47
C GLU A 97 5.50 -7.42 -8.37
N ILE A 98 4.27 -7.79 -7.97
CA ILE A 98 3.37 -8.60 -8.81
C ILE A 98 3.08 -7.89 -10.14
N ILE A 99 2.73 -6.60 -10.10
CA ILE A 99 2.46 -5.80 -11.30
C ILE A 99 3.69 -5.75 -12.20
N TYR A 100 4.86 -5.47 -11.63
CA TYR A 100 6.11 -5.39 -12.37
C TYR A 100 6.45 -6.69 -13.10
N LEU A 101 6.40 -7.81 -12.38
CA LEU A 101 6.70 -9.14 -12.93
C LEU A 101 5.68 -9.57 -13.99
N SER A 102 4.39 -9.25 -13.79
CA SER A 102 3.34 -9.53 -14.78
C SER A 102 3.54 -8.74 -16.07
N ARG A 103 3.96 -7.46 -15.99
CA ARG A 103 4.30 -6.66 -17.17
C ARG A 103 5.52 -7.22 -17.89
N LEU A 104 6.53 -7.66 -17.14
CA LEU A 104 7.72 -8.24 -17.73
C LEU A 104 7.44 -9.61 -18.37
N TYR A 105 6.59 -10.44 -17.75
CA TYR A 105 6.12 -11.68 -18.36
C TYR A 105 5.42 -11.43 -19.71
N ASN A 106 4.50 -10.47 -19.75
CA ASN A 106 3.79 -10.14 -21.00
C ASN A 106 4.72 -9.66 -22.12
N ALA A 107 5.82 -8.99 -21.77
CA ALA A 107 6.80 -8.51 -22.73
C ALA A 107 7.80 -9.58 -23.20
N THR A 108 8.09 -10.58 -22.35
CA THR A 108 9.18 -11.53 -22.57
C THR A 108 8.74 -12.98 -22.72
N HIS A 109 7.56 -13.34 -22.23
CA HIS A 109 7.03 -14.71 -22.10
C HIS A 109 7.94 -15.65 -21.29
N ASP A 110 8.76 -15.09 -20.38
CA ASP A 110 9.61 -15.87 -19.49
C ASP A 110 8.80 -16.35 -18.29
N GLU A 111 8.59 -17.66 -18.19
CA GLU A 111 7.78 -18.31 -17.16
C GLU A 111 8.26 -18.01 -15.73
N THR A 112 9.54 -17.70 -15.53
CA THR A 112 10.10 -17.33 -14.23
C THR A 112 9.36 -16.15 -13.61
N TYR A 113 9.04 -15.14 -14.41
CA TYR A 113 8.33 -13.93 -13.94
C TYR A 113 6.86 -14.21 -13.63
N LYS A 114 6.21 -15.02 -14.47
CA LYS A 114 4.83 -15.46 -14.26
C LYS A 114 4.69 -16.27 -12.98
N GLU A 115 5.55 -17.26 -12.77
CA GLU A 115 5.55 -18.09 -11.57
C GLU A 115 5.76 -17.27 -10.31
N ALA A 116 6.69 -16.29 -10.35
CA ALA A 116 6.92 -15.41 -9.22
C ALA A 116 5.71 -14.49 -8.94
N ALA A 117 5.06 -13.96 -9.98
CA ALA A 117 3.83 -13.18 -9.84
C ALA A 117 2.68 -14.01 -9.24
N ILE A 118 2.53 -15.28 -9.68
CA ILE A 118 1.52 -16.21 -9.14
C ILE A 118 1.79 -16.50 -7.67
N ARG A 119 3.04 -16.77 -7.26
CA ARG A 119 3.38 -16.95 -5.83
C ARG A 119 3.04 -15.71 -5.00
N GLY A 120 3.23 -14.50 -5.56
CA GLY A 120 2.82 -13.26 -4.93
C GLY A 120 1.30 -13.15 -4.75
N LEU A 121 0.52 -13.56 -5.74
CA LEU A 121 -0.94 -13.62 -5.63
C LEU A 121 -1.39 -14.66 -4.60
N ASP A 122 -0.76 -15.82 -4.56
CA ASP A 122 -1.06 -16.86 -3.58
C ASP A 122 -0.79 -16.37 -2.16
N TYR A 123 0.31 -15.63 -1.94
CA TYR A 123 0.56 -14.95 -0.68
C TYR A 123 -0.58 -14.00 -0.29
N LEU A 124 -1.09 -13.18 -1.22
CA LEU A 124 -2.20 -12.25 -0.93
C LEU A 124 -3.49 -12.99 -0.55
N PHE A 125 -3.77 -14.12 -1.20
CA PHE A 125 -4.93 -14.94 -0.87
C PHE A 125 -4.78 -15.63 0.49
N GLU A 126 -3.59 -16.10 0.83
CA GLU A 126 -3.32 -16.75 2.11
C GLU A 126 -3.32 -15.76 3.28
N ALA A 127 -2.84 -14.54 3.03
CA ALA A 127 -2.81 -13.49 4.04
C ALA A 127 -4.19 -12.91 4.37
N GLN A 128 -5.23 -13.15 3.55
CA GLN A 128 -6.57 -12.67 3.83
C GLN A 128 -7.20 -13.44 4.98
N TYR A 129 -7.64 -12.72 5.99
CA TYR A 129 -8.42 -13.31 7.09
C TYR A 129 -9.79 -13.82 6.62
N GLU A 130 -10.37 -14.78 7.34
CA GLU A 130 -11.72 -15.29 7.06
C GLU A 130 -12.79 -14.19 7.05
N ASN A 131 -12.59 -13.13 7.82
CA ASN A 131 -13.45 -11.96 7.87
C ASN A 131 -13.25 -10.96 6.72
N GLY A 132 -12.34 -11.26 5.78
CA GLY A 132 -12.09 -10.48 4.57
C GLY A 132 -11.02 -9.41 4.69
N GLY A 133 -10.50 -9.12 5.89
CA GLY A 133 -9.42 -8.14 6.09
C GLY A 133 -8.04 -8.69 5.77
N TRP A 134 -7.07 -7.80 5.59
CA TRP A 134 -5.66 -8.15 5.47
C TRP A 134 -4.84 -7.51 6.59
N PRO A 135 -3.90 -8.28 7.21
CA PRO A 135 -2.91 -7.73 8.12
C PRO A 135 -1.84 -6.93 7.37
N GLN A 136 -1.12 -6.08 8.08
CA GLN A 136 0.02 -5.37 7.51
C GLN A 136 1.15 -6.32 7.11
N PHE A 137 1.43 -7.35 7.94
CA PHE A 137 2.43 -8.39 7.71
C PHE A 137 1.83 -9.77 7.92
N TYR A 138 2.16 -10.73 7.04
CA TYR A 138 1.78 -12.12 7.15
C TYR A 138 2.95 -13.03 6.75
N PRO A 139 3.23 -14.13 7.47
CA PRO A 139 2.59 -14.54 8.72
C PRO A 139 3.30 -13.91 9.94
N ARG A 140 2.64 -13.00 10.65
CA ARG A 140 3.12 -12.50 11.94
C ARG A 140 2.14 -12.86 13.03
N PRO A 141 2.60 -13.46 14.16
CA PRO A 141 1.67 -13.99 15.16
C PRO A 141 1.07 -12.92 16.07
N LYS A 142 1.69 -11.74 16.22
CA LYS A 142 1.30 -10.73 17.22
C LYS A 142 1.78 -9.32 16.88
N GLY A 143 1.30 -8.35 17.66
CA GLY A 143 1.60 -6.92 17.51
C GLY A 143 0.52 -6.22 16.69
N TYR A 144 0.63 -4.91 16.50
CA TYR A 144 -0.32 -4.14 15.71
C TYR A 144 -0.32 -4.56 14.22
N TYR A 145 0.70 -5.25 13.77
CA TYR A 145 0.85 -5.76 12.41
C TYR A 145 -0.20 -6.78 11.99
N VAL A 146 -0.91 -7.38 12.96
CA VAL A 146 -1.97 -8.36 12.71
C VAL A 146 -3.35 -7.71 12.59
N GLN A 147 -3.46 -6.41 12.80
CA GLN A 147 -4.72 -5.70 12.63
C GLN A 147 -5.09 -5.58 11.15
N ILE A 148 -6.39 -5.50 10.85
CA ILE A 148 -6.87 -5.13 9.52
C ILE A 148 -6.32 -3.73 9.22
N THR A 149 -5.59 -3.57 8.10
CA THR A 149 -4.83 -2.36 7.86
C THR A 149 -5.26 -1.62 6.60
N TYR A 150 -5.73 -0.39 6.79
CA TYR A 150 -5.96 0.58 5.71
C TYR A 150 -4.80 1.58 5.60
N ASN A 151 -3.94 1.68 6.62
CA ASN A 151 -2.79 2.58 6.63
C ASN A 151 -1.98 2.46 5.33
N ASP A 152 -1.53 3.60 4.79
CA ASP A 152 -0.78 3.68 3.53
C ASP A 152 -1.49 2.99 2.35
N ASN A 153 -2.83 2.89 2.41
CA ASN A 153 -3.69 2.21 1.44
C ASN A 153 -3.42 0.70 1.29
N ALA A 154 -2.80 0.05 2.25
CA ALA A 154 -2.30 -1.31 2.15
C ALA A 154 -3.39 -2.29 1.63
N MET A 155 -4.52 -2.42 2.33
CA MET A 155 -5.62 -3.29 1.88
C MET A 155 -6.23 -2.81 0.56
N ILE A 156 -6.36 -1.51 0.33
CA ILE A 156 -6.96 -0.97 -0.90
C ILE A 156 -6.08 -1.23 -2.12
N ASN A 157 -4.76 -1.20 -1.98
CA ASN A 157 -3.83 -1.59 -3.05
C ASN A 157 -4.01 -3.07 -3.43
N VAL A 158 -4.15 -3.96 -2.43
CA VAL A 158 -4.46 -5.38 -2.66
C VAL A 158 -5.79 -5.52 -3.40
N MET A 159 -6.85 -4.87 -2.93
CA MET A 159 -8.18 -4.97 -3.54
C MET A 159 -8.21 -4.42 -4.97
N ASN A 160 -7.47 -3.35 -5.28
CA ASN A 160 -7.32 -2.83 -6.63
C ASN A 160 -6.62 -3.84 -7.55
N LEU A 161 -5.52 -4.45 -7.09
CA LEU A 161 -4.81 -5.49 -7.83
C LEU A 161 -5.72 -6.69 -8.10
N LEU A 162 -6.41 -7.20 -7.07
CA LEU A 162 -7.32 -8.34 -7.20
C LEU A 162 -8.50 -8.04 -8.14
N ARG A 163 -9.00 -6.80 -8.17
CA ARG A 163 -10.03 -6.38 -9.14
C ARG A 163 -9.50 -6.44 -10.57
N ASP A 164 -8.26 -6.05 -10.80
CA ASP A 164 -7.64 -6.14 -12.12
C ASP A 164 -7.43 -7.61 -12.54
N VAL A 165 -7.09 -8.49 -11.58
CA VAL A 165 -6.99 -9.94 -11.77
C VAL A 165 -8.37 -10.55 -12.09
N SER A 166 -9.40 -10.27 -11.28
CA SER A 166 -10.75 -10.81 -11.44
C SER A 166 -11.38 -10.41 -12.78
N ASN A 167 -11.17 -9.16 -13.20
CA ASN A 167 -11.67 -8.65 -14.47
C ASN A 167 -10.89 -9.19 -15.70
N GLY A 168 -9.82 -9.95 -15.50
CA GLY A 168 -8.99 -10.45 -16.59
C GLY A 168 -8.40 -9.34 -17.46
N LYS A 169 -8.05 -8.18 -16.86
CA LYS A 169 -7.41 -7.08 -17.60
C LYS A 169 -6.18 -7.59 -18.37
N SER A 170 -5.82 -6.88 -19.43
CA SER A 170 -4.74 -7.25 -20.35
C SER A 170 -3.45 -7.68 -19.65
N LEU A 171 -3.13 -7.09 -18.52
CA LEU A 171 -1.98 -7.45 -17.71
C LEU A 171 -2.03 -8.88 -17.14
N PHE A 172 -3.24 -9.40 -16.85
CA PHE A 172 -3.47 -10.66 -16.14
C PHE A 172 -4.20 -11.71 -16.98
N THR A 173 -4.20 -11.57 -18.31
CA THR A 173 -4.86 -12.52 -19.23
C THR A 173 -4.27 -13.92 -19.18
N TYR A 174 -3.03 -14.05 -18.73
CA TYR A 174 -2.33 -15.33 -18.58
C TYR A 174 -2.82 -16.15 -17.38
N LEU A 175 -3.57 -15.54 -16.46
CA LEU A 175 -4.08 -16.22 -15.27
C LEU A 175 -5.30 -17.08 -15.61
N PRO A 176 -5.40 -18.29 -15.05
CA PRO A 176 -6.54 -19.17 -15.27
C PRO A 176 -7.81 -18.61 -14.60
N GLU A 177 -8.96 -19.04 -15.11
CA GLU A 177 -10.28 -18.64 -14.61
C GLU A 177 -10.44 -18.91 -13.10
N SER A 178 -9.87 -20.02 -12.60
CA SER A 178 -9.89 -20.35 -11.16
C SER A 178 -9.25 -19.27 -10.30
N THR A 179 -8.15 -18.65 -10.76
CA THR A 179 -7.49 -17.53 -10.06
C THR A 179 -8.35 -16.28 -10.09
N ARG A 180 -9.02 -15.99 -11.21
CA ARG A 180 -9.95 -14.86 -11.33
C ARG A 180 -11.13 -14.99 -10.37
N GLN A 181 -11.71 -16.18 -10.28
CA GLN A 181 -12.80 -16.48 -9.34
C GLN A 181 -12.34 -16.39 -7.87
N LYS A 182 -11.12 -16.84 -7.57
CA LYS A 182 -10.52 -16.68 -6.23
C LYS A 182 -10.34 -15.22 -5.88
N ALA A 183 -9.88 -14.40 -6.85
CA ALA A 183 -9.76 -12.95 -6.67
C ALA A 183 -11.12 -12.28 -6.43
N GLN A 184 -12.16 -12.66 -7.18
CA GLN A 184 -13.50 -12.12 -6.96
C GLN A 184 -14.03 -12.44 -5.56
N LYS A 185 -13.89 -13.70 -5.10
CA LYS A 185 -14.28 -14.08 -3.74
C LYS A 185 -13.53 -13.32 -2.66
N ALA A 186 -12.24 -13.05 -2.88
CA ALA A 186 -11.43 -12.25 -1.96
C ALA A 186 -11.91 -10.78 -1.91
N ILE A 187 -12.28 -10.22 -3.06
CA ILE A 187 -12.88 -8.88 -3.15
C ILE A 187 -14.20 -8.82 -2.40
N ASP A 188 -15.09 -9.77 -2.62
CA ASP A 188 -16.41 -9.80 -1.98
C ASP A 188 -16.28 -9.80 -0.45
N LYS A 189 -15.41 -10.67 0.10
CA LYS A 189 -15.07 -10.68 1.53
C LYS A 189 -14.45 -9.35 1.99
N GLY A 190 -13.57 -8.77 1.18
CA GLY A 190 -12.91 -7.48 1.47
C GLY A 190 -13.92 -6.33 1.55
N VAL A 191 -14.92 -6.30 0.66
CA VAL A 191 -16.00 -5.30 0.71
C VAL A 191 -16.84 -5.48 1.98
N GLU A 192 -17.19 -6.71 2.36
CA GLU A 192 -17.89 -6.96 3.62
C GLU A 192 -17.08 -6.48 4.82
N CYS A 193 -15.77 -6.72 4.84
CA CYS A 193 -14.88 -6.24 5.88
C CYS A 193 -14.87 -4.71 5.96
N ILE A 194 -14.81 -4.02 4.82
CA ILE A 194 -14.89 -2.56 4.75
C ILE A 194 -16.20 -2.07 5.38
N LEU A 195 -17.34 -2.65 5.03
CA LEU A 195 -18.64 -2.25 5.58
C LEU A 195 -18.72 -2.48 7.10
N LYS A 196 -18.16 -3.59 7.60
CA LYS A 196 -18.15 -3.93 9.04
C LYS A 196 -17.21 -3.03 9.86
N THR A 197 -16.12 -2.55 9.26
CA THR A 197 -15.13 -1.68 9.92
C THR A 197 -15.47 -0.19 9.84
N GLN A 198 -16.50 0.21 9.07
CA GLN A 198 -16.91 1.61 9.03
C GLN A 198 -17.38 2.09 10.41
N VAL A 199 -16.73 3.14 10.93
CA VAL A 199 -16.94 3.60 12.30
C VAL A 199 -18.31 4.28 12.45
N LYS A 200 -19.02 3.94 13.52
CA LYS A 200 -20.25 4.63 13.93
C LYS A 200 -19.96 5.59 15.08
N GLN A 201 -20.36 6.85 14.94
CA GLN A 201 -20.33 7.85 16.02
C GLN A 201 -21.75 8.36 16.24
N HIS A 202 -22.20 8.33 17.49
CA HIS A 202 -23.58 8.74 17.85
C HIS A 202 -24.66 8.07 16.99
N GLY A 203 -24.48 6.78 16.69
CA GLY A 203 -25.40 5.98 15.87
C GLY A 203 -25.33 6.23 14.36
N LYS A 204 -24.46 7.13 13.88
CA LYS A 204 -24.29 7.44 12.45
C LYS A 204 -23.00 6.86 11.91
N LEU A 205 -23.03 6.29 10.70
CA LEU A 205 -21.85 5.89 9.97
C LEU A 205 -20.99 7.12 9.64
N THR A 206 -19.67 6.96 9.78
CA THR A 206 -18.67 8.00 9.47
C THR A 206 -17.68 7.47 8.43
N VAL A 207 -16.41 7.42 8.77
CA VAL A 207 -15.30 6.92 7.93
C VAL A 207 -14.53 5.84 8.70
N TRP A 208 -13.33 5.48 8.25
CA TRP A 208 -12.53 4.40 8.81
C TRP A 208 -11.32 4.92 9.58
N CYS A 209 -10.82 4.11 10.51
CA CYS A 209 -9.50 4.30 11.10
C CYS A 209 -8.43 3.64 10.21
N ALA A 210 -7.17 4.00 10.44
CA ALA A 210 -6.05 3.42 9.71
C ALA A 210 -5.87 1.92 9.99
N GLN A 211 -6.21 1.46 11.21
CA GLN A 211 -6.24 0.05 11.59
C GLN A 211 -7.53 -0.28 12.34
N HIS A 212 -7.97 -1.55 12.18
CA HIS A 212 -9.08 -2.13 12.91
C HIS A 212 -8.71 -3.49 13.49
N ASP A 213 -9.23 -3.76 14.66
CA ASP A 213 -9.03 -5.06 15.32
C ASP A 213 -9.58 -6.19 14.46
N ARG A 214 -8.78 -7.23 14.26
CA ARG A 214 -9.10 -8.33 13.34
C ARG A 214 -10.26 -9.22 13.79
N GLU A 215 -10.64 -9.17 15.06
CA GLU A 215 -11.71 -10.02 15.62
C GLU A 215 -12.98 -9.22 15.84
N THR A 216 -12.86 -8.01 16.39
CA THR A 216 -14.00 -7.17 16.78
C THR A 216 -14.38 -6.11 15.75
N PHE A 217 -13.53 -5.86 14.75
CA PHE A 217 -13.64 -4.75 13.78
C PHE A 217 -13.54 -3.35 14.40
N ALA A 218 -13.34 -3.25 15.71
CA ALA A 218 -13.22 -1.97 16.39
C ALA A 218 -11.96 -1.21 15.93
N PRO A 219 -11.98 0.14 15.99
CA PRO A 219 -10.77 0.94 15.78
C PRO A 219 -9.62 0.47 16.64
N ALA A 220 -8.44 0.27 16.05
CA ALA A 220 -7.27 -0.24 16.73
C ALA A 220 -6.10 0.75 16.64
N LYS A 221 -5.25 0.75 17.68
CA LYS A 221 -3.99 1.50 17.68
C LYS A 221 -2.91 0.74 16.91
N ALA A 222 -1.94 1.47 16.37
CA ALA A 222 -0.71 0.90 15.84
C ALA A 222 0.47 1.15 16.79
N ARG A 223 1.41 2.03 16.45
CA ARG A 223 2.54 2.39 17.32
C ARG A 223 2.09 3.20 18.55
N ALA A 224 3.00 3.44 19.49
CA ALA A 224 2.69 4.06 20.77
C ALA A 224 1.89 5.38 20.65
N TYR A 225 2.18 6.20 19.65
CA TYR A 225 1.55 7.49 19.42
C TYR A 225 0.46 7.49 18.33
N GLU A 226 0.18 6.34 17.73
CA GLU A 226 -0.83 6.15 16.69
C GLU A 226 -2.10 5.58 17.30
N LEU A 227 -2.83 6.45 17.98
CA LEU A 227 -4.10 6.10 18.62
C LEU A 227 -5.19 5.87 17.57
N PRO A 228 -6.23 5.07 17.89
CA PRO A 228 -7.39 4.95 17.01
C PRO A 228 -7.97 6.32 16.69
N SER A 229 -7.98 6.66 15.40
CA SER A 229 -8.51 7.93 14.92
C SER A 229 -9.06 7.78 13.51
N LEU A 230 -10.12 8.54 13.21
CA LEU A 230 -10.70 8.55 11.87
C LEU A 230 -9.68 9.12 10.88
N SER A 231 -9.39 8.37 9.82
CA SER A 231 -8.41 8.75 8.82
C SER A 231 -9.08 9.32 7.57
N GLY A 232 -8.72 10.56 7.20
CA GLY A 232 -9.27 11.22 6.02
C GLY A 232 -8.72 10.65 4.71
N ALA A 233 -7.41 10.42 4.64
CA ALA A 233 -6.74 9.99 3.41
C ALA A 233 -7.09 8.55 3.02
N GLU A 234 -6.95 7.60 3.93
CA GLU A 234 -7.29 6.20 3.73
C GLU A 234 -8.78 6.04 3.43
N SER A 235 -9.64 6.75 4.18
CA SER A 235 -11.08 6.70 3.96
C SER A 235 -11.49 7.25 2.60
N ALA A 236 -10.82 8.28 2.09
CA ALA A 236 -11.09 8.77 0.72
C ALA A 236 -10.79 7.69 -0.33
N ASN A 237 -9.68 6.96 -0.19
CA ASN A 237 -9.34 5.88 -1.10
C ASN A 237 -10.28 4.66 -0.98
N ILE A 238 -10.77 4.36 0.23
CA ILE A 238 -11.82 3.35 0.44
C ILE A 238 -13.10 3.76 -0.31
N VAL A 239 -13.55 5.01 -0.15
CA VAL A 239 -14.74 5.52 -0.85
C VAL A 239 -14.57 5.46 -2.36
N ILE A 240 -13.41 5.89 -2.90
CA ILE A 240 -13.11 5.81 -4.33
C ILE A 240 -13.16 4.36 -4.82
N TYR A 241 -12.62 3.40 -4.06
CA TYR A 241 -12.71 1.99 -4.39
C TYR A 241 -14.16 1.50 -4.45
N LEU A 242 -14.96 1.79 -3.41
CA LEU A 242 -16.37 1.39 -3.35
C LEU A 242 -17.20 2.00 -4.48
N MET A 243 -16.95 3.25 -4.88
CA MET A 243 -17.62 3.90 -6.01
C MET A 243 -17.32 3.25 -7.37
N GLN A 244 -16.26 2.47 -7.48
CA GLN A 244 -15.88 1.76 -8.71
C GLN A 244 -16.45 0.34 -8.79
N LEU A 245 -17.18 -0.12 -7.76
CA LEU A 245 -17.80 -1.43 -7.79
C LEU A 245 -18.96 -1.46 -8.80
N PRO A 246 -19.04 -2.48 -9.65
CA PRO A 246 -20.18 -2.66 -10.52
C PRO A 246 -21.42 -3.06 -9.67
N ASN A 247 -22.56 -2.44 -9.93
CA ASN A 247 -23.84 -2.77 -9.27
C ASN A 247 -23.72 -2.80 -7.71
N PRO A 248 -23.34 -1.68 -7.06
CA PRO A 248 -23.14 -1.65 -5.62
C PRO A 248 -24.46 -1.93 -4.88
N SER A 249 -24.39 -2.67 -3.76
CA SER A 249 -25.55 -2.92 -2.90
C SER A 249 -26.02 -1.64 -2.20
N ALA A 250 -27.21 -1.68 -1.63
CA ALA A 250 -27.75 -0.55 -0.86
C ALA A 250 -26.83 -0.18 0.33
N GLU A 251 -26.22 -1.18 0.98
CA GLU A 251 -25.29 -0.97 2.08
C GLU A 251 -24.01 -0.29 1.61
N VAL A 252 -23.48 -0.64 0.43
CA VAL A 252 -22.32 0.04 -0.17
C VAL A 252 -22.66 1.49 -0.49
N ILE A 253 -23.81 1.75 -1.08
CA ILE A 253 -24.27 3.12 -1.39
C ILE A 253 -24.39 3.93 -0.09
N GLN A 254 -25.06 3.39 0.93
CA GLN A 254 -25.20 4.04 2.23
C GLN A 254 -23.83 4.32 2.88
N SER A 255 -22.88 3.38 2.78
CA SER A 255 -21.52 3.53 3.29
C SER A 255 -20.81 4.72 2.63
N ILE A 256 -20.86 4.81 1.29
CA ILE A 256 -20.29 5.91 0.51
C ILE A 256 -20.92 7.25 0.92
N GLU A 257 -22.25 7.35 0.90
CA GLU A 257 -22.99 8.59 1.20
C GLU A 257 -22.68 9.10 2.62
N SER A 258 -22.63 8.18 3.59
CA SER A 258 -22.30 8.49 4.98
C SER A 258 -20.87 9.03 5.13
N ALA A 259 -19.91 8.41 4.46
CA ALA A 259 -18.52 8.86 4.45
C ALA A 259 -18.36 10.24 3.77
N VAL A 260 -19.01 10.43 2.62
CA VAL A 260 -19.01 11.73 1.91
C VAL A 260 -19.64 12.82 2.77
N LYS A 261 -20.73 12.49 3.47
CA LYS A 261 -21.35 13.43 4.42
C LYS A 261 -20.38 13.79 5.54
N TRP A 262 -19.70 12.80 6.13
CA TRP A 262 -18.70 13.06 7.18
C TRP A 262 -17.57 13.96 6.68
N PHE A 263 -17.04 13.76 5.46
CA PHE A 263 -16.03 14.65 4.88
C PHE A 263 -16.52 16.10 4.77
N LYS A 264 -17.76 16.30 4.31
CA LYS A 264 -18.37 17.64 4.19
C LYS A 264 -18.57 18.31 5.56
N ASP A 265 -19.04 17.54 6.54
CA ASP A 265 -19.30 18.04 7.89
C ASP A 265 -17.99 18.34 8.66
N SER A 266 -16.90 17.64 8.32
CA SER A 266 -15.57 17.79 8.96
C SER A 266 -14.65 18.76 8.22
N GLU A 267 -15.09 19.37 7.14
CA GLU A 267 -14.30 20.31 6.34
C GLU A 267 -13.88 21.53 7.16
N ILE A 268 -12.58 21.80 7.25
CA ILE A 268 -12.05 23.02 7.85
C ILE A 268 -11.92 24.08 6.75
N LYS A 269 -12.82 25.05 6.79
CA LYS A 269 -12.89 26.11 5.77
C LYS A 269 -11.91 27.25 6.03
N GLY A 270 -11.54 27.95 4.97
CA GLY A 270 -10.72 29.17 5.05
C GLY A 270 -9.23 28.91 5.26
N ILE A 271 -8.78 27.66 5.29
CA ILE A 271 -7.36 27.31 5.39
C ILE A 271 -6.93 26.34 4.27
N LYS A 272 -5.64 26.37 3.97
CA LYS A 272 -4.98 25.42 3.05
C LYS A 272 -3.62 25.01 3.59
N ILE A 273 -3.08 23.91 3.10
CA ILE A 273 -1.70 23.52 3.36
C ILE A 273 -0.81 24.09 2.24
N GLU A 274 0.16 24.90 2.61
CA GLU A 274 1.17 25.44 1.71
C GLU A 274 2.51 24.72 1.93
N SER A 275 3.17 24.37 0.81
CA SER A 275 4.59 23.94 0.85
C SER A 275 5.50 25.15 0.72
N PHE A 276 6.52 25.23 1.55
CA PHE A 276 7.54 26.29 1.50
C PHE A 276 8.93 25.70 1.75
N ILE A 277 9.96 26.49 1.45
CA ILE A 277 11.32 26.14 1.82
C ILE A 277 11.61 26.82 3.16
N ASN A 278 11.97 26.03 4.17
CA ASN A 278 12.28 26.57 5.49
C ASN A 278 13.69 27.20 5.52
N LYS A 279 14.04 27.78 6.65
CA LYS A 279 15.35 28.44 6.87
C LYS A 279 16.57 27.53 6.68
N ASP A 280 16.39 26.21 6.76
CA ASP A 280 17.44 25.21 6.56
C ASP A 280 17.51 24.72 5.10
N GLY A 281 16.79 25.38 4.18
CA GLY A 281 16.72 25.00 2.76
C GLY A 281 15.90 23.75 2.45
N LYS A 282 15.13 23.23 3.45
CA LYS A 282 14.33 22.01 3.29
C LYS A 282 12.88 22.35 2.97
N LYS A 283 12.24 21.52 2.13
CA LYS A 283 10.80 21.60 1.86
C LYS A 283 10.02 21.26 3.14
N ASP A 284 9.13 22.15 3.52
CA ASP A 284 8.27 22.04 4.70
C ASP A 284 6.82 22.43 4.37
N ARG A 285 5.89 22.25 5.31
CA ARG A 285 4.48 22.54 5.12
C ARG A 285 3.95 23.36 6.29
N ARG A 286 3.04 24.31 5.98
CA ARG A 286 2.32 25.07 7.00
C ARG A 286 0.85 25.19 6.65
N VAL A 287 0.03 25.41 7.67
CA VAL A 287 -1.36 25.84 7.49
C VAL A 287 -1.34 27.33 7.19
N ALA A 288 -2.04 27.75 6.14
CA ALA A 288 -2.16 29.15 5.74
C ALA A 288 -3.63 29.48 5.42
N PRO A 289 -4.06 30.75 5.59
CA PRO A 289 -5.36 31.18 5.11
C PRO A 289 -5.51 31.00 3.59
N VAL A 290 -6.73 30.65 3.15
CA VAL A 290 -7.04 30.70 1.70
C VAL A 290 -7.16 32.16 1.28
N SER A 291 -6.25 32.62 0.41
CA SER A 291 -6.36 33.93 -0.22
C SER A 291 -7.27 33.83 -1.44
N TYR A 292 -8.42 34.50 -1.41
CA TYR A 292 -9.37 34.54 -2.53
C TYR A 292 -8.91 35.42 -3.72
N THR A 293 -7.72 36.01 -3.65
CA THR A 293 -7.19 36.89 -4.68
C THR A 293 -6.83 36.20 -6.00
N HIS A 294 -6.80 34.87 -6.03
CA HIS A 294 -6.47 34.08 -7.26
C HIS A 294 -7.69 33.47 -7.98
N LEU A 295 -8.92 33.75 -7.54
CA LEU A 295 -10.14 33.30 -8.23
C LEU A 295 -10.67 34.29 -9.28
N ARG A 296 -9.87 35.29 -9.67
CA ARG A 296 -10.16 36.16 -10.82
C ARG A 296 -9.04 35.99 -11.85
N ALA A 297 -9.12 34.97 -12.66
CA ALA A 297 -8.55 34.95 -14.01
C ALA A 297 -9.06 33.74 -14.80
N HIS A 298 -9.89 34.04 -15.75
CA HIS A 298 -10.26 33.34 -16.99
C HIS A 298 -11.18 32.14 -16.89
#